data_943af43ac7ad7c41f91af336c0fe5cdd
#
_entry.id   943af43ac7ad7c41f91af336c0fe5cdd
#
_cell.length_a   1.000
_cell.length_b   1.000
_cell.length_c   1.000
_cell.angle_alpha   90.00
_cell.angle_beta   90.00
_cell.angle_gamma   90.00
#
_symmetry.space_group_name_H-M   'P 1'
#
loop_
_entity.id
_entity.type
_entity.pdbx_description
1 polymer ?
#
loop_
_entity_poly.entity_id
_entity_poly.type
_entity_poly.pdbx_seq_one_letter_code
_entity_poly.pdbx_strand_id
1 'polypeptide(L)'
;GRVSLRQAHIALGIFLVAYILSFIDRQILSLMVEPIKQDLGLSDLQVGLLQGLAFAILYAVVGIPVGMLADRISRRRIIAVGVLFWSASTALCGFAGSYAHLFMARMGVGLGEASLSPSAHSWLSDAYPPAQLSRAMAIYNLGITIGGLALLVGGAVVDMVAQSGAIVLPVFGPMPTWRAAFLLVALPGALVAALVFIAREPARRARSKAGMPLRAALSHLRDHKRTFIAIYANSTLLSIMGYGLTAWYPTLLIRGFALTPGQASLRLGLIYLLLGSMGSLAGGFAAERLTLKGVRDANLRVVMIIALLCLFPALLAPLMPSPALLLVLFGLLTLFFNGYFGCSLAAIQLATPPNMRATGAALFLLANSLVGLSLGTAIVPLIDSALFGGHGQIGSALATVGLCATLLAAVAAWSGLRSYAQTIESVAQR
;
A
#
# COMPACT_ATOMS: atom_id res chain seq x y z
N GLY A 1 -19.39 16.30 -23.34
CA GLY A 1 -18.57 16.19 -24.55
C GLY A 1 -17.41 15.25 -24.34
N ARG A 2 -16.91 14.61 -25.37
CA ARG A 2 -15.68 13.79 -25.30
C ARG A 2 -14.50 14.70 -24.96
N VAL A 3 -13.77 14.36 -23.92
CA VAL A 3 -12.53 15.05 -23.54
C VAL A 3 -11.45 14.64 -24.54
N SER A 4 -10.59 15.59 -24.94
CA SER A 4 -9.45 15.28 -25.84
C SER A 4 -8.45 14.36 -25.11
N LEU A 5 -7.72 13.52 -25.86
CA LEU A 5 -6.67 12.65 -25.32
C LEU A 5 -5.61 13.46 -24.55
N ARG A 6 -5.30 14.68 -24.99
CA ARG A 6 -4.40 15.59 -24.28
C ARG A 6 -4.90 15.89 -22.85
N GLN A 7 -6.18 16.18 -22.70
CA GLN A 7 -6.81 16.41 -21.39
C GLN A 7 -6.84 15.14 -20.54
N ALA A 8 -7.06 13.97 -21.15
CA ALA A 8 -6.98 12.69 -20.44
C ALA A 8 -5.56 12.42 -19.91
N HIS A 9 -4.51 12.71 -20.68
CA HIS A 9 -3.11 12.57 -20.22
C HIS A 9 -2.76 13.58 -19.12
N ILE A 10 -3.25 14.82 -19.18
CA ILE A 10 -3.08 15.81 -18.12
C ILE A 10 -3.70 15.31 -16.82
N ALA A 11 -4.94 14.80 -16.87
CA ALA A 11 -5.60 14.23 -15.70
C ALA A 11 -4.83 13.04 -15.13
N LEU A 12 -4.37 12.13 -15.98
CA LEU A 12 -3.55 10.98 -15.58
C LEU A 12 -2.27 11.41 -14.86
N GLY A 13 -1.56 12.39 -15.39
CA GLY A 13 -0.34 12.94 -14.76
C GLY A 13 -0.63 13.56 -13.38
N ILE A 14 -1.70 14.36 -13.27
CA ILE A 14 -2.12 14.96 -11.99
C ILE A 14 -2.47 13.89 -10.97
N PHE A 15 -3.23 12.86 -11.36
CA PHE A 15 -3.62 11.76 -10.46
C PHE A 15 -2.42 10.90 -10.06
N LEU A 16 -1.44 10.69 -10.95
CA LEU A 16 -0.20 9.99 -10.62
C LEU A 16 0.60 10.78 -9.58
N VAL A 17 0.74 12.10 -9.75
CA VAL A 17 1.41 12.97 -8.76
C VAL A 17 0.67 12.95 -7.42
N ALA A 18 -0.67 13.06 -7.43
CA ALA A 18 -1.47 12.92 -6.20
C ALA A 18 -1.23 11.59 -5.49
N TYR A 19 -1.14 10.50 -6.27
CA TYR A 19 -0.90 9.15 -5.73
C TYR A 19 0.49 9.00 -5.14
N ILE A 20 1.53 9.56 -5.79
CA ILE A 20 2.88 9.60 -5.25
C ILE A 20 2.93 10.38 -3.93
N LEU A 21 2.28 11.56 -3.86
CA LEU A 21 2.20 12.34 -2.63
C LEU A 21 1.54 11.56 -1.49
N SER A 22 0.46 10.81 -1.77
CA SER A 22 -0.18 9.98 -0.75
C SER A 22 0.75 8.91 -0.19
N PHE A 23 1.63 8.34 -1.01
CA PHE A 23 2.67 7.41 -0.52
C PHE A 23 3.74 8.11 0.31
N ILE A 24 4.14 9.34 -0.04
CA ILE A 24 5.09 10.13 0.77
C ILE A 24 4.50 10.37 2.16
N ASP A 25 3.24 10.78 2.26
CA ASP A 25 2.52 11.01 3.51
C ASP A 25 2.49 9.75 4.40
N ARG A 26 2.37 8.57 3.79
CA ARG A 26 2.41 7.30 4.53
C ARG A 26 3.80 6.94 5.02
N GLN A 27 4.82 7.14 4.17
CA GLN A 27 6.18 6.70 4.46
C GLN A 27 6.94 7.62 5.41
N ILE A 28 6.60 8.92 5.47
CA ILE A 28 7.34 9.88 6.28
C ILE A 28 7.34 9.51 7.77
N LEU A 29 6.26 8.92 8.28
CA LEU A 29 6.16 8.49 9.67
C LEU A 29 7.16 7.37 10.00
N SER A 30 7.40 6.44 9.07
CA SER A 30 8.37 5.35 9.26
C SER A 30 9.82 5.84 9.36
N LEU A 31 10.11 7.02 8.79
CA LEU A 31 11.43 7.66 8.87
C LEU A 31 11.60 8.51 10.12
N MET A 32 10.51 8.84 10.81
CA MET A 32 10.46 9.75 11.96
C MET A 32 10.06 9.06 13.25
N VAL A 33 10.17 7.73 13.33
CA VAL A 33 9.75 6.94 14.50
C VAL A 33 10.43 7.45 15.78
N GLU A 34 11.76 7.60 15.76
CA GLU A 34 12.52 8.02 16.94
C GLU A 34 12.19 9.45 17.42
N PRO A 35 12.21 10.48 16.56
CA PRO A 35 11.85 11.83 16.98
C PRO A 35 10.43 11.93 17.54
N ILE A 36 9.46 11.22 16.94
CA ILE A 36 8.06 11.23 17.40
C ILE A 36 7.94 10.54 18.76
N LYS A 37 8.61 9.41 18.94
CA LYS A 37 8.62 8.68 20.22
C LYS A 37 9.19 9.52 21.34
N GLN A 38 10.32 10.18 21.10
CA GLN A 38 10.99 11.02 22.11
C GLN A 38 10.15 12.24 22.49
N ASP A 39 9.53 12.90 21.52
CA ASP A 39 8.74 14.13 21.75
C ASP A 39 7.39 13.84 22.44
N LEU A 40 6.73 12.74 22.07
CA LEU A 40 5.39 12.40 22.57
C LEU A 40 5.38 11.27 23.63
N GLY A 41 6.53 10.68 23.97
CA GLY A 41 6.63 9.60 24.95
C GLY A 41 5.95 8.30 24.52
N LEU A 42 6.05 7.92 23.23
CA LEU A 42 5.29 6.80 22.66
C LEU A 42 6.07 5.49 22.71
N SER A 43 5.34 4.38 22.81
CA SER A 43 5.87 3.04 22.61
C SER A 43 5.96 2.70 21.10
N ASP A 44 6.76 1.69 20.73
CA ASP A 44 6.82 1.20 19.35
C ASP A 44 5.47 0.68 18.86
N LEU A 45 4.68 0.04 19.75
CA LEU A 45 3.33 -0.41 19.42
C LEU A 45 2.41 0.77 19.06
N GLN A 46 2.45 1.85 19.83
CA GLN A 46 1.66 3.06 19.53
C GLN A 46 2.05 3.66 18.17
N VAL A 47 3.35 3.68 17.84
CA VAL A 47 3.81 4.13 16.52
C VAL A 47 3.36 3.16 15.42
N GLY A 48 3.44 1.85 15.63
CA GLY A 48 2.92 0.85 14.69
C GLY A 48 1.41 1.02 14.40
N LEU A 49 0.62 1.33 15.43
CA LEU A 49 -0.81 1.63 15.28
C LEU A 49 -1.06 2.94 14.52
N LEU A 50 -0.21 3.96 14.70
CA LEU A 50 -0.28 5.20 13.93
C LEU A 50 0.04 4.99 12.44
N GLN A 51 1.01 4.12 12.15
CA GLN A 51 1.40 3.80 10.76
C GLN A 51 0.33 3.00 10.03
N GLY A 52 -0.35 2.09 10.71
CA GLY A 52 -1.32 1.16 10.12
C GLY A 52 -2.76 1.49 10.45
N LEU A 53 -3.18 1.11 11.65
CA LEU A 53 -4.59 1.11 12.06
C LEU A 53 -5.25 2.50 11.95
N ALA A 54 -4.58 3.54 12.44
CA ALA A 54 -5.11 4.91 12.40
C ALA A 54 -5.47 5.33 10.97
N PHE A 55 -4.62 5.02 10.02
CA PHE A 55 -4.86 5.29 8.60
C PHE A 55 -5.92 4.34 8.01
N ALA A 56 -5.80 3.04 8.24
CA ALA A 56 -6.57 2.00 7.56
C ALA A 56 -8.07 2.03 7.90
N ILE A 57 -8.45 2.39 9.13
CA ILE A 57 -9.84 2.37 9.59
C ILE A 57 -10.74 3.18 8.66
N LEU A 58 -10.47 4.48 8.54
CA LEU A 58 -11.32 5.36 7.73
C LEU A 58 -11.07 5.18 6.23
N TYR A 59 -9.83 4.89 5.82
CA TYR A 59 -9.53 4.57 4.43
C TYR A 59 -10.40 3.41 3.91
N ALA A 60 -10.49 2.33 4.66
CA ALA A 60 -11.25 1.14 4.27
C ALA A 60 -12.77 1.36 4.35
N VAL A 61 -13.26 1.97 5.45
CA VAL A 61 -14.70 2.16 5.66
C VAL A 61 -15.28 3.18 4.68
N VAL A 62 -14.55 4.26 4.41
CA VAL A 62 -15.05 5.37 3.58
C VAL A 62 -14.78 5.18 2.10
N GLY A 63 -13.83 4.34 1.72
CA GLY A 63 -13.50 4.08 0.31
C GLY A 63 -14.70 3.60 -0.51
N ILE A 64 -15.56 2.75 0.03
CA ILE A 64 -16.77 2.25 -0.64
C ILE A 64 -17.82 3.36 -0.81
N PRO A 65 -18.26 4.08 0.25
CA PRO A 65 -19.17 5.21 0.12
C PRO A 65 -18.68 6.29 -0.84
N VAL A 66 -17.38 6.62 -0.80
CA VAL A 66 -16.80 7.62 -1.71
C VAL A 66 -16.81 7.14 -3.16
N GLY A 67 -16.53 5.86 -3.41
CA GLY A 67 -16.70 5.27 -4.74
C GLY A 67 -18.13 5.42 -5.26
N MET A 68 -19.14 5.15 -4.42
CA MET A 68 -20.55 5.35 -4.76
C MET A 68 -20.89 6.85 -4.97
N LEU A 69 -20.28 7.73 -4.19
CA LEU A 69 -20.46 9.17 -4.32
C LEU A 69 -19.81 9.69 -5.62
N ALA A 70 -18.66 9.14 -6.01
CA ALA A 70 -17.98 9.45 -7.26
C ALA A 70 -18.86 9.11 -8.50
N ASP A 71 -19.83 8.23 -8.33
CA ASP A 71 -20.82 7.93 -9.37
C ASP A 71 -21.94 8.97 -9.47
N ARG A 72 -22.14 9.81 -8.45
CA ARG A 72 -23.28 10.74 -8.37
C ARG A 72 -22.90 12.20 -8.55
N ILE A 73 -21.79 12.63 -7.96
CA ILE A 73 -21.31 14.02 -7.99
C ILE A 73 -20.01 14.14 -8.78
N SER A 74 -19.55 15.38 -9.02
CA SER A 74 -18.31 15.66 -9.75
C SER A 74 -17.11 14.98 -9.10
N ARG A 75 -16.44 14.07 -9.83
CA ARG A 75 -15.21 13.39 -9.41
C ARG A 75 -14.08 14.38 -9.18
N ARG A 76 -14.06 15.47 -9.97
CA ARG A 76 -13.12 16.57 -9.80
C ARG A 76 -13.21 17.19 -8.42
N ARG A 77 -14.44 17.46 -7.94
CA ARG A 77 -14.67 18.01 -6.59
C ARG A 77 -14.29 17.02 -5.50
N ILE A 78 -14.64 15.74 -5.67
CA ILE A 78 -14.28 14.68 -4.70
C ILE A 78 -12.77 14.59 -4.55
N ILE A 79 -12.02 14.52 -5.66
CA ILE A 79 -10.57 14.41 -5.63
C ILE A 79 -9.96 15.68 -5.01
N ALA A 80 -10.36 16.86 -5.47
CA ALA A 80 -9.79 18.12 -4.96
C ALA A 80 -10.05 18.32 -3.45
N VAL A 81 -11.29 18.08 -2.99
CA VAL A 81 -11.64 18.16 -1.57
C VAL A 81 -10.90 17.08 -0.77
N GLY A 82 -10.83 15.87 -1.27
CA GLY A 82 -10.06 14.79 -0.62
C GLY A 82 -8.59 15.13 -0.48
N VAL A 83 -7.94 15.63 -1.56
CA VAL A 83 -6.52 16.06 -1.53
C VAL A 83 -6.31 17.16 -0.50
N LEU A 84 -7.15 18.21 -0.49
CA LEU A 84 -7.06 19.28 0.49
C LEU A 84 -7.26 18.76 1.92
N PHE A 85 -8.22 17.88 2.11
CA PHE A 85 -8.55 17.34 3.42
C PHE A 85 -7.40 16.48 3.98
N TRP A 86 -6.83 15.56 3.17
CA TRP A 86 -5.69 14.78 3.68
C TRP A 86 -4.47 15.65 3.90
N SER A 87 -4.20 16.63 3.04
CA SER A 87 -3.07 17.55 3.22
C SER A 87 -3.21 18.40 4.49
N ALA A 88 -4.42 18.89 4.76
CA ALA A 88 -4.72 19.56 6.02
C ALA A 88 -4.53 18.63 7.22
N SER A 89 -4.96 17.38 7.11
CA SER A 89 -4.78 16.37 8.14
C SER A 89 -3.30 16.01 8.35
N THR A 90 -2.51 15.96 7.27
CA THR A 90 -1.04 15.79 7.35
C THR A 90 -0.40 16.99 8.05
N ALA A 91 -0.82 18.20 7.75
CA ALA A 91 -0.37 19.39 8.48
C ALA A 91 -0.74 19.33 9.97
N LEU A 92 -1.96 18.87 10.29
CA LEU A 92 -2.39 18.66 11.68
C LEU A 92 -1.55 17.62 12.41
N CYS A 93 -0.98 16.62 11.72
CA CYS A 93 0.01 15.72 12.33
C CYS A 93 1.22 16.50 12.86
N GLY A 94 1.70 17.51 12.14
CA GLY A 94 2.79 18.38 12.57
C GLY A 94 2.48 19.25 13.79
N PHE A 95 1.21 19.48 14.10
CA PHE A 95 0.77 20.22 15.29
C PHE A 95 0.31 19.30 16.43
N ALA A 96 0.42 17.99 16.28
CA ALA A 96 -0.03 17.04 17.30
C ALA A 96 0.80 17.15 18.59
N GLY A 97 0.13 17.43 19.71
CA GLY A 97 0.76 17.51 21.06
C GLY A 97 0.54 16.25 21.90
N SER A 98 -0.09 15.21 21.35
CA SER A 98 -0.35 13.94 22.02
C SER A 98 -0.58 12.80 21.04
N TYR A 99 -0.48 11.56 21.53
CA TYR A 99 -0.83 10.37 20.76
C TYR A 99 -2.23 10.46 20.14
N ALA A 100 -3.24 10.86 20.94
CA ALA A 100 -4.62 10.95 20.47
C ALA A 100 -4.78 11.96 19.34
N HIS A 101 -4.15 13.14 19.44
CA HIS A 101 -4.18 14.14 18.37
C HIS A 101 -3.53 13.59 17.08
N LEU A 102 -2.37 12.94 17.21
CA LEU A 102 -1.69 12.36 16.04
C LEU A 102 -2.50 11.22 15.42
N PHE A 103 -3.13 10.38 16.25
CA PHE A 103 -3.99 9.29 15.80
C PHE A 103 -5.21 9.81 15.02
N MET A 104 -5.89 10.82 15.55
CA MET A 104 -7.04 11.46 14.89
C MET A 104 -6.64 12.13 13.57
N ALA A 105 -5.51 12.83 13.54
CA ALA A 105 -4.98 13.44 12.33
C ALA A 105 -4.65 12.37 11.26
N ARG A 106 -4.06 11.24 11.65
CA ARG A 106 -3.78 10.10 10.76
C ARG A 106 -5.06 9.45 10.23
N MET A 107 -6.11 9.34 11.05
CA MET A 107 -7.43 8.91 10.57
C MET A 107 -7.97 9.88 9.49
N GLY A 108 -7.79 11.18 9.69
CA GLY A 108 -8.14 12.20 8.71
C GLY A 108 -7.38 12.06 7.40
N VAL A 109 -6.09 11.74 7.44
CA VAL A 109 -5.30 11.44 6.23
C VAL A 109 -5.93 10.25 5.48
N GLY A 110 -6.21 9.13 6.16
CA GLY A 110 -6.85 7.97 5.56
C GLY A 110 -8.21 8.27 4.94
N LEU A 111 -9.03 9.09 5.63
CA LEU A 111 -10.32 9.56 5.13
C LEU A 111 -10.19 10.32 3.81
N GLY A 112 -9.27 11.28 3.74
CA GLY A 112 -9.06 12.09 2.54
C GLY A 112 -8.51 11.27 1.38
N GLU A 113 -7.51 10.43 1.63
CA GLU A 113 -6.89 9.58 0.60
C GLU A 113 -7.84 8.54 0.00
N ALA A 114 -8.85 8.07 0.76
CA ALA A 114 -9.86 7.15 0.27
C ALA A 114 -10.64 7.70 -0.95
N SER A 115 -10.63 9.01 -1.16
CA SER A 115 -11.31 9.68 -2.27
C SER A 115 -10.60 9.53 -3.62
N LEU A 116 -9.28 9.35 -3.63
CA LEU A 116 -8.47 9.47 -4.84
C LEU A 116 -8.67 8.30 -5.80
N SER A 117 -8.33 7.08 -5.40
CA SER A 117 -8.26 5.95 -6.33
C SER A 117 -9.62 5.57 -6.94
N PRO A 118 -10.75 5.49 -6.20
CA PRO A 118 -12.04 5.20 -6.81
C PRO A 118 -12.46 6.25 -7.84
N SER A 119 -12.24 7.53 -7.50
CA SER A 119 -12.61 8.65 -8.38
C SER A 119 -11.70 8.75 -9.60
N ALA A 120 -10.39 8.52 -9.45
CA ALA A 120 -9.43 8.51 -10.54
C ALA A 120 -9.70 7.37 -11.52
N HIS A 121 -9.94 6.14 -11.03
CA HIS A 121 -10.30 5.01 -11.88
C HIS A 121 -11.59 5.27 -12.67
N SER A 122 -12.63 5.80 -12.01
CA SER A 122 -13.89 6.18 -12.67
C SER A 122 -13.67 7.26 -13.74
N TRP A 123 -12.84 8.27 -13.44
CA TRP A 123 -12.50 9.33 -14.40
C TRP A 123 -11.74 8.78 -15.62
N LEU A 124 -10.68 8.01 -15.38
CA LEU A 124 -9.85 7.46 -16.45
C LEU A 124 -10.64 6.51 -17.38
N SER A 125 -11.57 5.73 -16.81
CA SER A 125 -12.42 4.82 -17.59
C SER A 125 -13.34 5.58 -18.57
N ASP A 126 -13.78 6.78 -18.21
CA ASP A 126 -14.59 7.63 -19.08
C ASP A 126 -13.75 8.49 -20.05
N ALA A 127 -12.50 8.84 -19.65
CA ALA A 127 -11.63 9.70 -20.44
C ALA A 127 -10.93 8.96 -21.59
N TYR A 128 -10.55 7.68 -21.39
CA TYR A 128 -9.79 6.92 -22.37
C TYR A 128 -10.66 6.01 -23.23
N PRO A 129 -10.31 5.84 -24.54
CA PRO A 129 -10.89 4.77 -25.35
C PRO A 129 -10.59 3.39 -24.77
N PRO A 130 -11.45 2.36 -24.99
CA PRO A 130 -11.23 1.00 -24.46
C PRO A 130 -9.84 0.43 -24.80
N ALA A 131 -9.33 0.67 -26.00
CA ALA A 131 -8.02 0.20 -26.45
C ALA A 131 -6.83 0.79 -25.66
N GLN A 132 -6.97 1.98 -25.07
CA GLN A 132 -5.90 2.68 -24.34
C GLN A 132 -6.11 2.65 -22.82
N LEU A 133 -7.28 2.21 -22.36
CA LEU A 133 -7.65 2.24 -20.94
C LEU A 133 -6.71 1.39 -20.09
N SER A 134 -6.38 0.19 -20.53
CA SER A 134 -5.46 -0.71 -19.79
C SER A 134 -4.10 -0.07 -19.59
N ARG A 135 -3.58 0.63 -20.59
CA ARG A 135 -2.31 1.35 -20.51
C ARG A 135 -2.40 2.52 -19.52
N ALA A 136 -3.49 3.30 -19.56
CA ALA A 136 -3.70 4.41 -18.65
C ALA A 136 -3.80 3.94 -17.18
N MET A 137 -4.53 2.84 -16.94
CA MET A 137 -4.62 2.22 -15.62
C MET A 137 -3.27 1.67 -15.14
N ALA A 138 -2.49 1.06 -16.03
CA ALA A 138 -1.15 0.60 -15.70
C ALA A 138 -0.23 1.77 -15.28
N ILE A 139 -0.26 2.88 -16.02
CA ILE A 139 0.52 4.08 -15.68
C ILE A 139 0.07 4.65 -14.31
N TYR A 140 -1.24 4.75 -14.05
CA TYR A 140 -1.73 5.20 -12.75
C TYR A 140 -1.24 4.27 -11.60
N ASN A 141 -1.34 2.96 -11.80
CA ASN A 141 -0.93 1.96 -10.82
C ASN A 141 0.61 1.84 -10.65
N LEU A 142 1.41 2.39 -11.59
CA LEU A 142 2.85 2.58 -11.36
C LEU A 142 3.12 3.39 -10.09
N GLY A 143 2.18 4.24 -9.65
CA GLY A 143 2.27 4.93 -8.36
C GLY A 143 2.52 3.97 -7.18
N ILE A 144 1.99 2.74 -7.21
CA ILE A 144 2.27 1.71 -6.19
C ILE A 144 3.71 1.24 -6.28
N THR A 145 4.19 0.95 -7.48
CA THR A 145 5.55 0.46 -7.74
C THR A 145 6.60 1.55 -7.48
N ILE A 146 6.21 2.82 -7.70
CA ILE A 146 7.02 4.01 -7.39
C ILE A 146 7.02 4.32 -5.86
N GLY A 147 6.46 3.46 -5.01
CA GLY A 147 6.55 3.57 -3.54
C GLY A 147 8.00 3.75 -3.02
N GLY A 148 8.98 3.19 -3.75
CA GLY A 148 10.41 3.47 -3.52
C GLY A 148 10.78 4.96 -3.70
N LEU A 149 10.18 5.65 -4.67
CA LEU A 149 10.39 7.10 -4.85
C LEU A 149 9.83 7.90 -3.66
N ALA A 150 8.71 7.45 -3.08
CA ALA A 150 8.15 8.09 -1.89
C ALA A 150 9.10 8.04 -0.69
N LEU A 151 9.80 6.90 -0.50
CA LEU A 151 10.86 6.79 0.49
C LEU A 151 12.03 7.75 0.19
N LEU A 152 12.49 7.80 -1.06
CA LEU A 152 13.59 8.68 -1.47
C LEU A 152 13.26 10.16 -1.18
N VAL A 153 12.10 10.62 -1.62
CA VAL A 153 11.65 12.01 -1.41
C VAL A 153 11.42 12.29 0.07
N GLY A 154 10.74 11.38 0.78
CA GLY A 154 10.48 11.50 2.22
C GLY A 154 11.78 11.61 3.03
N GLY A 155 12.77 10.77 2.73
CA GLY A 155 14.08 10.83 3.39
C GLY A 155 14.85 12.10 3.09
N ALA A 156 14.81 12.58 1.83
CA ALA A 156 15.43 13.84 1.48
C ALA A 156 14.80 15.05 2.21
N VAL A 157 13.48 15.05 2.37
CA VAL A 157 12.75 16.05 3.17
C VAL A 157 13.19 16.01 4.63
N VAL A 158 13.27 14.82 5.22
CA VAL A 158 13.68 14.64 6.61
C VAL A 158 15.10 15.14 6.83
N ASP A 159 16.05 14.74 5.98
CA ASP A 159 17.44 15.19 6.08
C ASP A 159 17.58 16.70 5.86
N MET A 160 16.85 17.28 4.90
CA MET A 160 16.83 18.72 4.65
C MET A 160 16.37 19.49 5.90
N VAL A 161 15.31 19.04 6.53
CA VAL A 161 14.80 19.66 7.77
C VAL A 161 15.78 19.47 8.93
N ALA A 162 16.38 18.29 9.06
CA ALA A 162 17.37 18.02 10.11
C ALA A 162 18.61 18.92 9.98
N GLN A 163 19.07 19.19 8.75
CA GLN A 163 20.23 20.05 8.46
C GLN A 163 19.90 21.54 8.62
N SER A 164 18.65 21.94 8.48
CA SER A 164 18.23 23.35 8.62
C SER A 164 18.28 23.86 10.08
N GLY A 165 18.59 22.99 11.04
CA GLY A 165 18.54 23.34 12.47
C GLY A 165 17.10 23.47 12.99
N ALA A 166 16.95 24.09 14.15
CA ALA A 166 15.60 24.33 14.71
C ALA A 166 14.85 25.32 13.81
N ILE A 167 13.80 24.83 13.15
CA ILE A 167 12.89 25.72 12.41
C ILE A 167 12.09 26.51 13.44
N VAL A 168 12.33 27.81 13.49
CA VAL A 168 11.60 28.73 14.40
C VAL A 168 10.47 29.36 13.61
N LEU A 169 9.24 28.95 13.90
CA LEU A 169 8.07 29.63 13.36
C LEU A 169 7.75 30.85 14.22
N PRO A 170 7.42 32.03 13.62
CA PRO A 170 7.19 33.26 14.37
C PRO A 170 6.15 33.16 15.48
N VAL A 171 5.18 32.26 15.37
CA VAL A 171 4.06 32.07 16.31
C VAL A 171 4.26 30.86 17.24
N PHE A 172 5.02 29.82 16.77
CA PHE A 172 5.10 28.52 17.45
C PHE A 172 6.47 28.25 18.09
N GLY A 173 7.45 29.16 17.91
CA GLY A 173 8.80 28.97 18.43
C GLY A 173 9.60 27.86 17.74
N PRO A 174 10.63 27.28 18.41
CA PRO A 174 11.44 26.21 17.87
C PRO A 174 10.60 24.94 17.73
N MET A 175 10.57 24.38 16.51
CA MET A 175 9.76 23.23 16.16
C MET A 175 10.62 21.98 16.00
N PRO A 176 10.25 20.84 16.60
CA PRO A 176 10.92 19.56 16.36
C PRO A 176 10.93 19.19 14.87
N THR A 177 12.00 18.55 14.41
CA THR A 177 12.24 18.18 13.00
C THR A 177 11.06 17.40 12.41
N TRP A 178 10.48 16.46 13.15
CA TRP A 178 9.39 15.64 12.65
C TRP A 178 8.12 16.44 12.36
N ARG A 179 7.83 17.48 13.16
CA ARG A 179 6.66 18.36 12.95
C ARG A 179 6.83 19.19 11.69
N ALA A 180 8.02 19.75 11.49
CA ALA A 180 8.35 20.51 10.29
C ALA A 180 8.28 19.64 9.02
N ALA A 181 8.73 18.39 9.09
CA ALA A 181 8.65 17.45 7.97
C ALA A 181 7.20 17.18 7.55
N PHE A 182 6.27 16.97 8.50
CA PHE A 182 4.85 16.84 8.17
C PHE A 182 4.26 18.10 7.52
N LEU A 183 4.63 19.28 7.99
CA LEU A 183 4.16 20.55 7.39
C LEU A 183 4.67 20.70 5.96
N LEU A 184 5.94 20.39 5.69
CA LEU A 184 6.52 20.47 4.35
C LEU A 184 5.85 19.48 3.37
N VAL A 185 5.59 18.26 3.81
CA VAL A 185 4.94 17.24 2.98
C VAL A 185 3.48 17.60 2.69
N ALA A 186 2.81 18.31 3.59
CA ALA A 186 1.45 18.76 3.39
C ALA A 186 1.30 19.85 2.31
N LEU A 187 2.31 20.72 2.13
CA LEU A 187 2.24 21.88 1.23
C LEU A 187 1.90 21.55 -0.24
N PRO A 188 2.54 20.53 -0.88
CA PRO A 188 2.25 20.23 -2.29
C PRO A 188 0.80 19.84 -2.57
N GLY A 189 0.09 19.34 -1.57
CA GLY A 189 -1.30 18.91 -1.74
C GLY A 189 -2.24 20.05 -2.15
N ALA A 190 -2.06 21.25 -1.62
CA ALA A 190 -2.86 22.41 -2.04
C ALA A 190 -2.66 22.73 -3.55
N LEU A 191 -1.41 22.64 -4.02
CA LEU A 191 -1.10 22.80 -5.43
C LEU A 191 -1.74 21.70 -6.28
N VAL A 192 -1.62 20.45 -5.86
CA VAL A 192 -2.23 19.32 -6.60
C VAL A 192 -3.75 19.45 -6.63
N ALA A 193 -4.39 19.85 -5.53
CA ALA A 193 -5.83 20.10 -5.50
C ALA A 193 -6.24 21.19 -6.50
N ALA A 194 -5.46 22.27 -6.61
CA ALA A 194 -5.68 23.32 -7.61
C ALA A 194 -5.49 22.78 -9.05
N LEU A 195 -4.44 21.98 -9.28
CA LEU A 195 -4.17 21.36 -10.59
C LEU A 195 -5.31 20.45 -11.05
N VAL A 196 -6.03 19.79 -10.15
CA VAL A 196 -7.18 18.94 -10.50
C VAL A 196 -8.26 19.74 -11.24
N PHE A 197 -8.39 21.06 -10.96
CA PHE A 197 -9.36 21.91 -11.67
C PHE A 197 -8.94 22.28 -13.10
N ILE A 198 -7.67 22.11 -13.47
CA ILE A 198 -7.19 22.31 -14.84
C ILE A 198 -7.65 21.16 -15.74
N ALA A 199 -7.76 19.94 -15.19
CA ALA A 199 -8.26 18.79 -15.93
C ALA A 199 -9.78 18.91 -16.18
N ARG A 200 -10.20 18.66 -17.41
CA ARG A 200 -11.62 18.64 -17.76
C ARG A 200 -12.22 17.27 -17.45
N GLU A 201 -13.22 17.25 -16.60
CA GLU A 201 -13.93 16.03 -16.25
C GLU A 201 -14.69 15.50 -17.46
N PRO A 202 -14.49 14.22 -17.86
CA PRO A 202 -15.22 13.62 -18.98
C PRO A 202 -16.70 13.44 -18.62
N ALA A 203 -17.56 13.56 -19.62
CA ALA A 203 -18.96 13.15 -19.47
C ALA A 203 -19.02 11.67 -19.11
N ARG A 204 -19.90 11.31 -18.19
CA ARG A 204 -20.08 9.92 -17.78
C ARG A 204 -20.61 9.10 -18.95
N ARG A 205 -19.95 7.99 -19.21
CA ARG A 205 -20.51 6.97 -20.10
C ARG A 205 -21.65 6.29 -19.36
N ALA A 206 -22.73 5.95 -20.10
CA ALA A 206 -23.91 5.32 -19.50
C ALA A 206 -23.50 4.16 -18.60
N ARG A 207 -24.07 4.11 -17.40
CA ARG A 207 -23.81 3.07 -16.41
C ARG A 207 -23.92 1.68 -17.02
N SER A 208 -22.90 0.87 -16.89
CA SER A 208 -23.07 -0.58 -16.96
C SER A 208 -24.16 -0.96 -15.95
N LYS A 209 -25.14 -1.76 -16.41
CA LYS A 209 -26.23 -2.26 -15.57
C LYS A 209 -25.65 -2.74 -14.24
N ALA A 210 -26.31 -2.38 -13.16
CA ALA A 210 -25.91 -2.64 -11.77
C ALA A 210 -25.21 -4.00 -11.62
N GLY A 211 -24.01 -3.98 -11.03
CA GLY A 211 -23.33 -5.22 -10.66
C GLY A 211 -24.26 -6.10 -9.82
N MET A 212 -24.03 -7.38 -9.87
CA MET A 212 -24.84 -8.35 -9.11
C MET A 212 -24.88 -7.99 -7.63
N PRO A 213 -26.01 -8.22 -6.93
CA PRO A 213 -26.12 -7.88 -5.50
C PRO A 213 -24.99 -8.53 -4.70
N LEU A 214 -24.44 -7.79 -3.74
CA LEU A 214 -23.38 -8.24 -2.85
C LEU A 214 -23.67 -9.64 -2.25
N ARG A 215 -24.95 -9.93 -1.98
CA ARG A 215 -25.41 -11.23 -1.48
C ARG A 215 -25.05 -12.38 -2.42
N ALA A 216 -25.17 -12.20 -3.72
CA ALA A 216 -24.82 -13.24 -4.70
C ALA A 216 -23.31 -13.46 -4.81
N ALA A 217 -22.50 -12.38 -4.70
CA ALA A 217 -21.06 -12.50 -4.63
C ALA A 217 -20.62 -13.25 -3.35
N LEU A 218 -21.22 -12.94 -2.20
CA LEU A 218 -20.96 -13.65 -0.94
C LEU A 218 -21.38 -15.12 -0.99
N SER A 219 -22.49 -15.45 -1.68
CA SER A 219 -22.89 -16.85 -1.91
C SER A 219 -21.82 -17.59 -2.71
N HIS A 220 -21.35 -17.02 -3.83
CA HIS A 220 -20.29 -17.62 -4.64
C HIS A 220 -18.99 -17.86 -3.85
N LEU A 221 -18.59 -16.88 -3.02
CA LEU A 221 -17.44 -17.03 -2.13
C LEU A 221 -17.64 -18.18 -1.12
N ARG A 222 -18.85 -18.33 -0.57
CA ARG A 222 -19.21 -19.41 0.36
C ARG A 222 -19.20 -20.78 -0.32
N ASP A 223 -19.73 -20.88 -1.52
CA ASP A 223 -19.81 -22.12 -2.30
C ASP A 223 -18.40 -22.63 -2.66
N HIS A 224 -17.46 -21.71 -2.92
CA HIS A 224 -16.07 -21.99 -3.23
C HIS A 224 -15.10 -21.59 -2.09
N LYS A 225 -15.54 -21.71 -0.82
CA LYS A 225 -14.84 -21.19 0.36
C LYS A 225 -13.38 -21.62 0.47
N ARG A 226 -13.03 -22.87 0.12
CA ARG A 226 -11.64 -23.37 0.20
C ARG A 226 -10.71 -22.58 -0.73
N THR A 227 -11.16 -22.28 -1.94
CA THR A 227 -10.44 -21.47 -2.91
C THR A 227 -10.22 -20.04 -2.41
N PHE A 228 -11.29 -19.39 -2.00
CA PHE A 228 -11.21 -17.99 -1.58
C PHE A 228 -10.48 -17.82 -0.25
N ILE A 229 -10.67 -18.71 0.72
CA ILE A 229 -9.89 -18.68 1.97
C ILE A 229 -8.40 -18.82 1.67
N ALA A 230 -8.00 -19.75 0.79
CA ALA A 230 -6.59 -19.92 0.44
C ALA A 230 -6.00 -18.67 -0.21
N ILE A 231 -6.70 -18.03 -1.16
CA ILE A 231 -6.22 -16.83 -1.83
C ILE A 231 -6.17 -15.64 -0.87
N TYR A 232 -7.24 -15.41 -0.10
CA TYR A 232 -7.29 -14.28 0.84
C TYR A 232 -6.29 -14.45 1.98
N ALA A 233 -6.21 -15.63 2.62
CA ALA A 233 -5.28 -15.88 3.71
C ALA A 233 -3.83 -15.74 3.26
N ASN A 234 -3.44 -16.38 2.15
CA ASN A 234 -2.11 -16.26 1.59
C ASN A 234 -1.74 -14.78 1.34
N SER A 235 -2.59 -14.06 0.62
CA SER A 235 -2.31 -12.68 0.26
C SER A 235 -2.28 -11.74 1.48
N THR A 236 -3.20 -11.92 2.44
CA THR A 236 -3.23 -11.12 3.66
C THR A 236 -1.99 -11.36 4.53
N LEU A 237 -1.54 -12.61 4.65
CA LEU A 237 -0.31 -12.95 5.39
C LEU A 237 0.92 -12.31 4.75
N LEU A 238 1.04 -12.38 3.43
CA LEU A 238 2.11 -11.68 2.71
C LEU A 238 1.99 -10.15 2.85
N SER A 239 0.76 -9.61 2.83
CA SER A 239 0.54 -8.17 3.10
C SER A 239 0.97 -7.76 4.50
N ILE A 240 0.67 -8.56 5.53
CA ILE A 240 1.12 -8.32 6.91
C ILE A 240 2.65 -8.23 6.94
N MET A 241 3.34 -9.19 6.33
CA MET A 241 4.80 -9.12 6.20
C MET A 241 5.24 -7.85 5.47
N GLY A 242 4.69 -7.57 4.28
CA GLY A 242 5.10 -6.44 3.46
C GLY A 242 4.94 -5.08 4.15
N TYR A 243 3.81 -4.87 4.82
CA TYR A 243 3.60 -3.63 5.59
C TYR A 243 4.49 -3.56 6.83
N GLY A 244 4.76 -4.69 7.50
CA GLY A 244 5.74 -4.77 8.58
C GLY A 244 7.15 -4.39 8.11
N LEU A 245 7.58 -4.92 6.97
CA LEU A 245 8.87 -4.59 6.36
C LEU A 245 8.97 -3.09 6.06
N THR A 246 7.96 -2.54 5.38
CA THR A 246 7.95 -1.12 4.98
C THR A 246 7.94 -0.18 6.18
N ALA A 247 7.26 -0.55 7.26
CA ALA A 247 7.15 0.26 8.46
C ALA A 247 8.43 0.24 9.31
N TRP A 248 9.12 -0.90 9.42
CA TRP A 248 10.14 -1.12 10.43
C TRP A 248 11.57 -1.30 9.92
N TYR A 249 11.80 -1.59 8.64
CA TYR A 249 13.16 -1.64 8.08
C TYR A 249 13.89 -0.30 8.13
N PRO A 250 13.24 0.87 7.87
CA PRO A 250 13.90 2.15 8.12
C PRO A 250 14.38 2.28 9.57
N THR A 251 13.52 1.95 10.53
CA THR A 251 13.87 1.99 11.96
C THR A 251 14.98 1.01 12.31
N LEU A 252 14.97 -0.21 11.74
CA LEU A 252 16.04 -1.20 11.92
C LEU A 252 17.38 -0.67 11.44
N LEU A 253 17.44 -0.02 10.29
CA LEU A 253 18.67 0.56 9.75
C LEU A 253 19.15 1.76 10.57
N ILE A 254 18.25 2.60 11.03
CA ILE A 254 18.57 3.78 11.85
C ILE A 254 19.07 3.35 13.23
N ARG A 255 18.34 2.46 13.93
CA ARG A 255 18.72 2.01 15.29
C ARG A 255 19.90 1.06 15.28
N GLY A 256 19.91 0.09 14.36
CA GLY A 256 20.90 -1.00 14.34
C GLY A 256 22.25 -0.59 13.76
N PHE A 257 22.25 0.37 12.81
CA PHE A 257 23.47 0.74 12.08
C PHE A 257 23.77 2.23 12.09
N ALA A 258 23.08 3.01 12.90
CA ALA A 258 23.25 4.46 13.07
C ALA A 258 23.20 5.24 11.73
N LEU A 259 22.38 4.78 10.77
CA LEU A 259 22.17 5.49 9.51
C LEU A 259 21.24 6.68 9.73
N THR A 260 21.45 7.75 8.94
CA THR A 260 20.47 8.84 8.91
C THR A 260 19.18 8.38 8.21
N PRO A 261 18.04 9.02 8.50
CA PRO A 261 16.79 8.74 7.78
C PRO A 261 16.93 8.81 6.26
N GLY A 262 17.67 9.79 5.73
CA GLY A 262 17.93 9.91 4.30
C GLY A 262 18.79 8.78 3.76
N GLN A 263 19.82 8.35 4.49
CA GLN A 263 20.65 7.22 4.07
C GLN A 263 19.85 5.90 4.07
N ALA A 264 19.02 5.67 5.07
CA ALA A 264 18.16 4.49 5.14
C ALA A 264 17.13 4.50 3.99
N SER A 265 16.45 5.63 3.79
CA SER A 265 15.44 5.79 2.74
C SER A 265 16.00 5.70 1.33
N LEU A 266 17.21 6.26 1.09
CA LEU A 266 17.88 6.16 -0.20
C LEU A 266 18.13 4.68 -0.57
N ARG A 267 18.69 3.91 0.35
CA ARG A 267 19.03 2.49 0.12
C ARG A 267 17.77 1.65 -0.08
N LEU A 268 16.80 1.77 0.82
CA LEU A 268 15.55 1.01 0.73
C LEU A 268 14.72 1.45 -0.49
N GLY A 269 14.64 2.75 -0.75
CA GLY A 269 13.87 3.30 -1.86
C GLY A 269 14.39 2.84 -3.22
N LEU A 270 15.71 2.81 -3.42
CA LEU A 270 16.33 2.28 -4.65
C LEU A 270 16.04 0.77 -4.81
N ILE A 271 16.11 0.00 -3.74
CA ILE A 271 15.79 -1.42 -3.78
C ILE A 271 14.33 -1.63 -4.15
N TYR A 272 13.39 -0.91 -3.51
CA TYR A 272 11.97 -1.01 -3.87
C TYR A 272 11.69 -0.58 -5.30
N LEU A 273 12.31 0.51 -5.76
CA LEU A 273 12.09 1.03 -7.10
C LEU A 273 12.60 0.06 -8.18
N LEU A 274 13.80 -0.46 -8.02
CA LEU A 274 14.43 -1.33 -9.02
C LEU A 274 13.99 -2.78 -8.88
N LEU A 275 14.29 -3.40 -7.74
CA LEU A 275 14.03 -4.82 -7.54
C LEU A 275 12.54 -5.12 -7.30
N GLY A 276 11.80 -4.20 -6.67
CA GLY A 276 10.35 -4.32 -6.53
C GLY A 276 9.63 -4.32 -7.88
N SER A 277 10.01 -3.42 -8.78
CA SER A 277 9.46 -3.36 -10.14
C SER A 277 9.79 -4.62 -10.95
N MET A 278 11.03 -5.08 -10.88
CA MET A 278 11.45 -6.33 -11.52
C MET A 278 10.68 -7.54 -10.99
N GLY A 279 10.51 -7.61 -9.67
CA GLY A 279 9.78 -8.70 -9.01
C GLY A 279 8.29 -8.76 -9.40
N SER A 280 7.65 -7.59 -9.48
CA SER A 280 6.27 -7.51 -9.94
C SER A 280 6.10 -8.05 -11.36
N LEU A 281 6.99 -7.68 -12.28
CA LEU A 281 7.00 -8.20 -13.65
C LEU A 281 7.32 -9.69 -13.69
N ALA A 282 8.33 -10.14 -12.94
CA ALA A 282 8.75 -11.53 -12.90
C ALA A 282 7.62 -12.47 -12.42
N GLY A 283 6.85 -12.06 -11.40
CA GLY A 283 5.68 -12.80 -10.94
C GLY A 283 4.62 -12.96 -12.03
N GLY A 284 4.30 -11.89 -12.75
CA GLY A 284 3.36 -11.90 -13.88
C GLY A 284 3.83 -12.83 -15.00
N PHE A 285 5.08 -12.71 -15.44
CA PHE A 285 5.66 -13.59 -16.47
C PHE A 285 5.71 -15.06 -16.05
N ALA A 286 6.01 -15.34 -14.76
CA ALA A 286 6.00 -16.71 -14.25
C ALA A 286 4.59 -17.32 -14.32
N ALA A 287 3.56 -16.57 -13.92
CA ALA A 287 2.18 -17.01 -13.98
C ALA A 287 1.71 -17.24 -15.42
N GLU A 288 2.06 -16.34 -16.35
CA GLU A 288 1.77 -16.48 -17.77
C GLU A 288 2.42 -17.74 -18.36
N ARG A 289 3.72 -17.95 -18.13
CA ARG A 289 4.43 -19.13 -18.63
C ARG A 289 3.85 -20.44 -18.11
N LEU A 290 3.45 -20.52 -16.85
CA LEU A 290 2.81 -21.70 -16.28
C LEU A 290 1.44 -21.93 -16.91
N THR A 291 0.66 -20.87 -17.13
CA THR A 291 -0.65 -20.93 -17.80
C THR A 291 -0.50 -21.45 -19.23
N LEU A 292 0.48 -20.95 -20.00
CA LEU A 292 0.76 -21.41 -21.36
C LEU A 292 1.21 -22.88 -21.40
N LYS A 293 1.82 -23.38 -20.33
CA LYS A 293 2.15 -24.82 -20.18
C LYS A 293 0.97 -25.67 -19.73
N GLY A 294 -0.24 -25.11 -19.62
CA GLY A 294 -1.46 -25.83 -19.25
C GLY A 294 -1.65 -26.01 -17.73
N VAL A 295 -0.86 -25.31 -16.90
CA VAL A 295 -1.02 -25.35 -15.44
C VAL A 295 -2.22 -24.49 -15.04
N ARG A 296 -3.31 -25.11 -14.61
CA ARG A 296 -4.59 -24.45 -14.32
C ARG A 296 -4.54 -23.59 -13.06
N ASP A 297 -3.75 -23.99 -12.07
CA ASP A 297 -3.57 -23.27 -10.79
C ASP A 297 -2.39 -22.29 -10.80
N ALA A 298 -1.92 -21.87 -11.99
CA ALA A 298 -0.69 -21.11 -12.21
C ALA A 298 -0.55 -19.90 -11.27
N ASN A 299 -1.57 -19.04 -11.18
CA ASN A 299 -1.50 -17.83 -10.35
C ASN A 299 -1.29 -18.15 -8.87
N LEU A 300 -2.08 -19.05 -8.29
CA LEU A 300 -1.96 -19.42 -6.87
C LEU A 300 -0.66 -20.20 -6.60
N ARG A 301 -0.21 -21.03 -7.56
CA ARG A 301 1.06 -21.74 -7.50
C ARG A 301 2.26 -20.79 -7.49
N VAL A 302 2.24 -19.74 -8.33
CA VAL A 302 3.28 -18.71 -8.32
C VAL A 302 3.34 -18.00 -6.98
N VAL A 303 2.19 -17.63 -6.40
CA VAL A 303 2.18 -16.99 -5.08
C VAL A 303 2.70 -17.91 -3.98
N MET A 304 2.41 -19.21 -4.04
CA MET A 304 3.02 -20.20 -3.16
C MET A 304 4.55 -20.26 -3.30
N ILE A 305 5.04 -20.28 -4.53
CA ILE A 305 6.49 -20.29 -4.81
C ILE A 305 7.14 -19.00 -4.30
N ILE A 306 6.50 -17.84 -4.51
CA ILE A 306 6.96 -16.55 -3.97
C ILE A 306 7.07 -16.63 -2.45
N ALA A 307 6.06 -17.15 -1.74
CA ALA A 307 6.11 -17.30 -0.28
C ALA A 307 7.29 -18.16 0.17
N LEU A 308 7.56 -19.26 -0.53
CA LEU A 308 8.71 -20.14 -0.25
C LEU A 308 10.06 -19.47 -0.55
N LEU A 309 10.17 -18.73 -1.66
CA LEU A 309 11.39 -17.99 -1.99
C LEU A 309 11.67 -16.85 -1.01
N CYS A 310 10.63 -16.22 -0.46
CA CYS A 310 10.76 -15.19 0.56
C CYS A 310 11.21 -15.73 1.91
N LEU A 311 11.05 -17.02 2.20
CA LEU A 311 11.29 -17.60 3.53
C LEU A 311 12.69 -17.31 4.07
N PHE A 312 13.73 -17.64 3.30
CA PHE A 312 15.12 -17.42 3.73
C PHE A 312 15.47 -15.93 3.88
N PRO A 313 15.25 -15.09 2.88
CA PRO A 313 15.60 -13.68 3.02
C PRO A 313 14.74 -12.95 4.07
N ALA A 314 13.48 -13.34 4.27
CA ALA A 314 12.63 -12.74 5.31
C ALA A 314 13.12 -13.08 6.73
N LEU A 315 13.60 -14.31 6.93
CA LEU A 315 14.17 -14.75 8.20
C LEU A 315 15.54 -14.13 8.47
N LEU A 316 16.43 -14.16 7.46
CA LEU A 316 17.83 -13.84 7.67
C LEU A 316 18.17 -12.36 7.55
N ALA A 317 17.54 -11.63 6.62
CA ALA A 317 17.90 -10.23 6.36
C ALA A 317 17.90 -9.36 7.64
N PRO A 318 16.85 -9.37 8.47
CA PRO A 318 16.81 -8.49 9.65
C PRO A 318 17.79 -8.89 10.78
N LEU A 319 18.40 -10.08 10.68
CA LEU A 319 19.36 -10.61 11.66
C LEU A 319 20.82 -10.39 11.24
N MET A 320 21.07 -9.83 10.07
CA MET A 320 22.42 -9.65 9.55
C MET A 320 23.21 -8.62 10.35
N PRO A 321 24.49 -8.92 10.66
CA PRO A 321 25.34 -8.04 11.47
C PRO A 321 25.87 -6.82 10.70
N SER A 322 25.72 -6.80 9.38
CA SER A 322 26.19 -5.69 8.56
C SER A 322 25.07 -5.13 7.67
N PRO A 323 25.03 -3.79 7.45
CA PRO A 323 24.01 -3.17 6.61
C PRO A 323 24.10 -3.62 5.16
N ALA A 324 25.29 -3.99 4.67
CA ALA A 324 25.46 -4.47 3.30
C ALA A 324 24.78 -5.82 3.09
N LEU A 325 25.03 -6.80 3.96
CA LEU A 325 24.40 -8.13 3.89
C LEU A 325 22.90 -8.04 4.11
N LEU A 326 22.44 -7.22 5.05
CA LEU A 326 21.01 -6.93 5.27
C LEU A 326 20.37 -6.42 3.98
N LEU A 327 20.96 -5.42 3.33
CA LEU A 327 20.41 -4.81 2.12
C LEU A 327 20.41 -5.77 0.92
N VAL A 328 21.43 -6.63 0.78
CA VAL A 328 21.45 -7.67 -0.26
C VAL A 328 20.29 -8.65 -0.07
N LEU A 329 20.11 -9.19 1.14
CA LEU A 329 19.03 -10.11 1.44
C LEU A 329 17.66 -9.43 1.38
N PHE A 330 17.55 -8.16 1.81
CA PHE A 330 16.35 -7.36 1.65
C PHE A 330 16.02 -7.09 0.18
N GLY A 331 17.04 -6.92 -0.66
CA GLY A 331 16.89 -6.82 -2.11
C GLY A 331 16.31 -8.09 -2.72
N LEU A 332 16.83 -9.26 -2.33
CA LEU A 332 16.28 -10.55 -2.75
C LEU A 332 14.83 -10.74 -2.27
N LEU A 333 14.56 -10.39 -1.00
CA LEU A 333 13.22 -10.44 -0.46
C LEU A 333 12.25 -9.55 -1.27
N THR A 334 12.66 -8.31 -1.56
CA THR A 334 11.86 -7.36 -2.33
C THR A 334 11.63 -7.84 -3.76
N LEU A 335 12.65 -8.41 -4.40
CA LEU A 335 12.55 -9.00 -5.74
C LEU A 335 11.52 -10.13 -5.79
N PHE A 336 11.56 -11.06 -4.84
CA PHE A 336 10.63 -12.20 -4.83
C PHE A 336 9.22 -11.75 -4.41
N PHE A 337 9.12 -10.93 -3.38
CA PHE A 337 7.86 -10.55 -2.75
C PHE A 337 6.90 -9.79 -3.69
N ASN A 338 7.39 -8.82 -4.47
CA ASN A 338 6.51 -7.89 -5.18
C ASN A 338 5.63 -8.51 -6.27
N GLY A 339 5.91 -9.73 -6.70
CA GLY A 339 5.08 -10.47 -7.66
C GLY A 339 3.76 -10.99 -7.11
N TYR A 340 3.62 -11.13 -5.78
CA TYR A 340 2.45 -11.81 -5.19
C TYR A 340 1.13 -11.10 -5.41
N PHE A 341 1.12 -9.76 -5.33
CA PHE A 341 -0.11 -8.98 -5.34
C PHE A 341 -0.86 -9.09 -6.66
N GLY A 342 -0.15 -8.94 -7.78
CA GLY A 342 -0.72 -9.07 -9.12
C GLY A 342 -1.24 -10.48 -9.38
N CYS A 343 -0.48 -11.51 -9.01
CA CYS A 343 -0.88 -12.91 -9.17
C CYS A 343 -2.09 -13.25 -8.29
N SER A 344 -2.15 -12.76 -7.04
CA SER A 344 -3.30 -12.97 -6.14
C SER A 344 -4.56 -12.30 -6.66
N LEU A 345 -4.45 -11.07 -7.17
CA LEU A 345 -5.58 -10.35 -7.76
C LEU A 345 -6.09 -11.06 -9.03
N ALA A 346 -5.18 -11.53 -9.89
CA ALA A 346 -5.52 -12.34 -11.07
C ALA A 346 -6.20 -13.65 -10.66
N ALA A 347 -5.71 -14.31 -9.61
CA ALA A 347 -6.34 -15.54 -9.09
C ALA A 347 -7.79 -15.31 -8.68
N ILE A 348 -8.09 -14.21 -7.99
CA ILE A 348 -9.47 -13.85 -7.61
C ILE A 348 -10.34 -13.58 -8.83
N GLN A 349 -9.82 -12.81 -9.80
CA GLN A 349 -10.58 -12.47 -11.00
C GLN A 349 -10.92 -13.71 -11.84
N LEU A 350 -10.01 -14.68 -11.94
CA LEU A 350 -10.25 -15.93 -12.65
C LEU A 350 -11.21 -16.87 -11.90
N ALA A 351 -11.16 -16.89 -10.57
CA ALA A 351 -12.07 -17.69 -9.74
C ALA A 351 -13.47 -17.08 -9.58
N THR A 352 -13.67 -15.86 -10.09
CA THR A 352 -14.93 -15.11 -9.92
C THR A 352 -15.62 -14.89 -11.29
N PRO A 353 -16.93 -15.17 -11.40
CA PRO A 353 -17.70 -14.88 -12.63
C PRO A 353 -17.58 -13.42 -13.07
N PRO A 354 -17.61 -13.10 -14.38
CA PRO A 354 -17.35 -11.76 -14.92
C PRO A 354 -18.16 -10.64 -14.28
N ASN A 355 -19.42 -10.90 -13.95
CA ASN A 355 -20.35 -9.96 -13.34
C ASN A 355 -20.11 -9.69 -11.84
N MET A 356 -19.22 -10.45 -11.17
CA MET A 356 -18.88 -10.33 -9.74
C MET A 356 -17.40 -9.97 -9.51
N ARG A 357 -16.57 -9.88 -10.55
CA ARG A 357 -15.11 -9.65 -10.44
C ARG A 357 -14.76 -8.39 -9.67
N ALA A 358 -15.52 -7.31 -9.90
CA ALA A 358 -15.30 -6.04 -9.17
C ALA A 358 -15.52 -6.20 -7.66
N THR A 359 -16.56 -6.92 -7.25
CA THR A 359 -16.85 -7.18 -5.83
C THR A 359 -15.78 -8.06 -5.19
N GLY A 360 -15.35 -9.13 -5.88
CA GLY A 360 -14.25 -9.99 -5.40
C GLY A 360 -12.95 -9.21 -5.23
N ALA A 361 -12.58 -8.38 -6.19
CA ALA A 361 -11.41 -7.52 -6.10
C ALA A 361 -11.52 -6.49 -4.96
N ALA A 362 -12.70 -5.88 -4.77
CA ALA A 362 -12.92 -4.91 -3.70
C ALA A 362 -12.77 -5.54 -2.31
N LEU A 363 -13.32 -6.73 -2.10
CA LEU A 363 -13.17 -7.48 -0.85
C LEU A 363 -11.70 -7.87 -0.60
N PHE A 364 -10.97 -8.25 -1.66
CA PHE A 364 -9.55 -8.54 -1.58
C PHE A 364 -8.75 -7.31 -1.14
N LEU A 365 -8.97 -6.17 -1.78
CA LEU A 365 -8.30 -4.92 -1.43
C LEU A 365 -8.63 -4.48 0.00
N LEU A 366 -9.89 -4.64 0.42
CA LEU A 366 -10.32 -4.37 1.79
C LEU A 366 -9.57 -5.23 2.80
N ALA A 367 -9.50 -6.55 2.59
CA ALA A 367 -8.78 -7.47 3.47
C ALA A 367 -7.28 -7.12 3.55
N ASN A 368 -6.64 -6.86 2.42
CA ASN A 368 -5.21 -6.50 2.38
C ASN A 368 -4.94 -5.12 3.02
N SER A 369 -5.81 -4.13 2.82
CA SER A 369 -5.63 -2.80 3.41
C SER A 369 -5.98 -2.78 4.88
N LEU A 370 -7.14 -3.31 5.27
CA LEU A 370 -7.58 -3.22 6.66
C LEU A 370 -6.79 -4.18 7.56
N VAL A 371 -6.69 -5.45 7.19
CA VAL A 371 -6.00 -6.46 8.01
C VAL A 371 -4.49 -6.40 7.77
N GLY A 372 -4.05 -6.41 6.51
CA GLY A 372 -2.64 -6.41 6.15
C GLY A 372 -1.89 -5.20 6.70
N LEU A 373 -2.38 -3.99 6.46
CA LEU A 373 -1.74 -2.77 6.93
C LEU A 373 -1.85 -2.60 8.45
N SER A 374 -3.04 -2.81 9.03
CA SER A 374 -3.24 -2.61 10.48
C SER A 374 -2.42 -3.59 11.33
N LEU A 375 -2.48 -4.89 11.00
CA LEU A 375 -1.69 -5.89 11.71
C LEU A 375 -0.22 -5.85 11.34
N GLY A 376 0.12 -5.62 10.06
CA GLY A 376 1.50 -5.64 9.60
C GLY A 376 2.38 -4.64 10.33
N THR A 377 1.91 -3.43 10.54
CA THR A 377 2.67 -2.40 11.25
C THR A 377 2.70 -2.59 12.76
N ALA A 378 1.65 -3.19 13.36
CA ALA A 378 1.54 -3.39 14.80
C ALA A 378 2.15 -4.72 15.28
N ILE A 379 2.19 -5.76 14.43
CA ILE A 379 2.62 -7.10 14.87
C ILE A 379 4.11 -7.19 15.21
N VAL A 380 4.95 -6.38 14.56
CA VAL A 380 6.39 -6.35 14.82
C VAL A 380 6.69 -5.92 16.25
N PRO A 381 6.22 -4.74 16.72
CA PRO A 381 6.42 -4.35 18.11
C PRO A 381 5.65 -5.21 19.12
N LEU A 382 4.52 -5.82 18.73
CA LEU A 382 3.82 -6.79 19.58
C LEU A 382 4.68 -8.04 19.82
N ILE A 383 5.32 -8.57 18.79
CA ILE A 383 6.23 -9.72 18.91
C ILE A 383 7.48 -9.34 19.68
N ASP A 384 8.05 -8.12 19.47
CA ASP A 384 9.17 -7.64 20.27
C ASP A 384 8.81 -7.61 21.77
N SER A 385 7.66 -7.07 22.13
CA SER A 385 7.22 -7.00 23.52
C SER A 385 6.88 -8.38 24.11
N ALA A 386 6.23 -9.26 23.35
CA ALA A 386 5.74 -10.54 23.84
C ALA A 386 6.82 -11.62 23.93
N LEU A 387 7.75 -11.68 22.96
CA LEU A 387 8.75 -12.74 22.87
C LEU A 387 10.17 -12.27 23.25
N PHE A 388 10.48 -10.97 23.08
CA PHE A 388 11.82 -10.43 23.28
C PHE A 388 11.89 -9.39 24.42
N GLY A 389 10.83 -9.28 25.23
CA GLY A 389 10.80 -8.45 26.44
C GLY A 389 10.69 -6.94 26.17
N GLY A 390 10.40 -6.51 24.95
CA GLY A 390 10.22 -5.09 24.61
C GLY A 390 11.52 -4.28 24.61
N HIS A 391 12.66 -4.94 24.41
CA HIS A 391 13.98 -4.31 24.42
C HIS A 391 14.39 -3.71 23.06
N GLY A 392 13.43 -3.51 22.16
CA GLY A 392 13.69 -2.93 20.83
C GLY A 392 14.39 -3.89 19.88
N GLN A 393 14.24 -5.20 20.06
CA GLN A 393 14.79 -6.24 19.16
C GLN A 393 13.97 -6.38 17.87
N ILE A 394 13.79 -5.27 17.17
CA ILE A 394 12.98 -5.19 15.94
C ILE A 394 13.48 -6.18 14.88
N GLY A 395 14.78 -6.40 14.78
CA GLY A 395 15.35 -7.38 13.85
C GLY A 395 14.81 -8.80 14.10
N SER A 396 14.85 -9.26 15.36
CA SER A 396 14.32 -10.57 15.76
C SER A 396 12.80 -10.69 15.56
N ALA A 397 12.08 -9.61 15.87
CA ALA A 397 10.63 -9.54 15.64
C ALA A 397 10.28 -9.60 14.15
N LEU A 398 10.97 -8.86 13.28
CA LEU A 398 10.82 -8.90 11.84
C LEU A 398 11.12 -10.29 11.25
N ALA A 399 12.19 -10.95 11.73
CA ALA A 399 12.55 -12.31 11.34
C ALA A 399 11.43 -13.30 11.68
N THR A 400 10.88 -13.19 12.89
CA THR A 400 9.76 -14.03 13.34
C THR A 400 8.51 -13.81 12.50
N VAL A 401 8.12 -12.55 12.25
CA VAL A 401 7.00 -12.21 11.38
C VAL A 401 7.22 -12.74 9.97
N GLY A 402 8.42 -12.53 9.41
CA GLY A 402 8.79 -12.99 8.08
C GLY A 402 8.68 -14.51 7.94
N LEU A 403 9.25 -15.26 8.89
CA LEU A 403 9.19 -16.71 8.93
C LEU A 403 7.74 -17.22 9.02
N CYS A 404 6.99 -16.74 10.01
CA CYS A 404 5.61 -17.19 10.23
C CYS A 404 4.69 -16.85 9.06
N ALA A 405 4.76 -15.61 8.56
CA ALA A 405 3.91 -15.15 7.47
C ALA A 405 4.18 -15.92 6.18
N THR A 406 5.44 -16.13 5.82
CA THR A 406 5.80 -16.86 4.58
C THR A 406 5.43 -18.34 4.66
N LEU A 407 5.68 -19.01 5.78
CA LEU A 407 5.29 -20.42 5.98
C LEU A 407 3.78 -20.60 5.92
N LEU A 408 3.04 -19.80 6.70
CA LEU A 408 1.59 -19.88 6.72
C LEU A 408 0.97 -19.50 5.36
N ALA A 409 1.55 -18.52 4.67
CA ALA A 409 1.12 -18.14 3.33
C ALA A 409 1.35 -19.29 2.33
N ALA A 410 2.51 -19.96 2.37
CA ALA A 410 2.79 -21.10 1.50
C ALA A 410 1.83 -22.27 1.76
N VAL A 411 1.57 -22.59 3.04
CA VAL A 411 0.60 -23.62 3.45
C VAL A 411 -0.81 -23.28 2.99
N ALA A 412 -1.24 -22.02 3.20
CA ALA A 412 -2.56 -21.57 2.76
C ALA A 412 -2.72 -21.71 1.24
N ALA A 413 -1.74 -21.24 0.47
CA ALA A 413 -1.77 -21.40 -0.98
C ALA A 413 -1.77 -22.87 -1.42
N TRP A 414 -0.90 -23.68 -0.84
CA TRP A 414 -0.80 -25.11 -1.14
C TRP A 414 -2.13 -25.85 -0.90
N SER A 415 -2.78 -25.57 0.23
CA SER A 415 -4.07 -26.18 0.59
C SER A 415 -5.18 -25.86 -0.42
N GLY A 416 -5.07 -24.73 -1.13
CA GLY A 416 -6.05 -24.24 -2.09
C GLY A 416 -5.80 -24.61 -3.56
N LEU A 417 -4.63 -25.14 -3.93
CA LEU A 417 -4.29 -25.36 -5.35
C LEU A 417 -5.33 -26.18 -6.10
N ARG A 418 -5.71 -27.35 -5.55
CA ARG A 418 -6.71 -28.23 -6.18
C ARG A 418 -8.09 -27.59 -6.29
N SER A 419 -8.57 -26.99 -5.20
CA SER A 419 -9.88 -26.33 -5.19
C SER A 419 -9.92 -25.11 -6.12
N TYR A 420 -8.83 -24.38 -6.24
CA TYR A 420 -8.68 -23.26 -7.16
C TYR A 420 -8.77 -23.70 -8.62
N ALA A 421 -8.05 -24.76 -9.02
CA ALA A 421 -8.14 -25.31 -10.37
C ALA A 421 -9.59 -25.73 -10.72
N GLN A 422 -10.28 -26.42 -9.80
CA GLN A 422 -11.69 -26.82 -9.98
C GLN A 422 -12.63 -25.61 -10.08
N THR A 423 -12.39 -24.57 -9.28
CA THR A 423 -13.22 -23.35 -9.31
C THR A 423 -13.08 -22.63 -10.66
N ILE A 424 -11.87 -22.51 -11.20
CA ILE A 424 -11.64 -21.90 -12.53
C ILE A 424 -12.40 -22.69 -13.62
N GLU A 425 -12.33 -24.01 -13.60
CA GLU A 425 -13.06 -24.85 -14.56
C GLU A 425 -14.58 -24.61 -14.48
N SER A 426 -15.12 -24.58 -13.26
CA SER A 426 -16.56 -24.35 -13.06
C SER A 426 -17.01 -22.94 -13.52
N VAL A 427 -16.15 -21.94 -13.39
CA VAL A 427 -16.42 -20.58 -13.85
C VAL A 427 -16.29 -20.46 -15.36
N ALA A 428 -15.36 -21.19 -15.99
CA ALA A 428 -15.18 -21.20 -17.44
C ALA A 428 -16.30 -21.92 -18.21
N GLN A 429 -17.00 -22.84 -17.56
CA GLN A 429 -18.15 -23.57 -18.12
C GLN A 429 -19.48 -22.83 -18.03
N ARG A 430 -19.54 -21.74 -17.28
CA ARG A 430 -20.71 -20.85 -17.13
C ARG A 430 -20.62 -19.65 -18.06
#